data_020402d1727692de9d1acff62cf972bb
#
_entry.id   020402d1727692de9d1acff62cf972bb
#
_cell.length_a   1.000
_cell.length_b   1.000
_cell.length_c   1.000
_cell.angle_alpha   90.00
_cell.angle_beta   90.00
_cell.angle_gamma   90.00
#
_symmetry.space_group_name_H-M   'P 1'
#
loop_
_entity.id
_entity.type
_entity.pdbx_description
1 polymer ?
#
loop_
_entity_poly.entity_id
_entity_poly.type
_entity_poly.pdbx_seq_one_letter_code
_entity_poly.pdbx_strand_id
1 'polypeptide(L)'
;MKKVLVVGSNGKEGSLIVNELVSRGYDVTGLGQSENKTNVKQYIQKSVFDLIKEEVAKYDVVVDALGAWTIETIPNIGNAIIYLGKLLSGTNTRLVVVGGAGSLFVNDEQTVTVDMGPDFPDDWKPLSSSHGKGLTFLKQTSNLNWTYISPACNFVSDGVRTGSYKLGFENLILNSQGESTISYADYAIAFVDEIDNNKYNKQRISVVSK
;
A
#
# COMPACT_ATOMS: atom_id res chain seq x y z
N MET A 1 -2.67 -11.16 -20.10
CA MET A 1 -2.54 -9.83 -19.44
C MET A 1 -3.03 -10.01 -18.02
N LYS A 2 -2.23 -9.66 -17.01
CA LYS A 2 -2.66 -9.76 -15.61
C LYS A 2 -3.76 -8.73 -15.32
N LYS A 3 -4.79 -9.13 -14.58
CA LYS A 3 -5.91 -8.28 -14.18
C LYS A 3 -5.67 -7.71 -12.78
N VAL A 4 -5.74 -6.41 -12.63
CA VAL A 4 -5.48 -5.71 -11.36
C VAL A 4 -6.68 -4.86 -10.96
N LEU A 5 -7.18 -5.03 -9.74
CA LEU A 5 -8.13 -4.12 -9.11
C LEU A 5 -7.37 -3.14 -8.22
N VAL A 6 -7.57 -1.83 -8.40
CA VAL A 6 -6.97 -0.81 -7.55
C VAL A 6 -8.06 -0.14 -6.71
N VAL A 7 -8.10 -0.47 -5.43
CA VAL A 7 -8.96 0.17 -4.43
C VAL A 7 -8.36 1.53 -4.05
N GLY A 8 -9.18 2.58 -4.02
CA GLY A 8 -8.70 3.94 -3.79
C GLY A 8 -8.00 4.56 -5.00
N SER A 9 -8.33 4.10 -6.22
CA SER A 9 -7.69 4.53 -7.48
C SER A 9 -7.77 6.03 -7.75
N ASN A 10 -8.75 6.75 -7.20
CA ASN A 10 -8.88 8.22 -7.33
C ASN A 10 -7.97 8.99 -6.36
N GLY A 11 -7.35 8.33 -5.39
CA GLY A 11 -6.40 8.93 -4.45
C GLY A 11 -5.09 9.33 -5.12
N LYS A 12 -4.29 10.20 -4.47
CA LYS A 12 -3.01 10.66 -5.04
C LYS A 12 -2.09 9.49 -5.39
N GLU A 13 -1.82 8.60 -4.43
CA GLU A 13 -0.96 7.44 -4.68
C GLU A 13 -1.65 6.39 -5.55
N GLY A 14 -2.93 6.10 -5.29
CA GLY A 14 -3.70 5.15 -6.10
C GLY A 14 -3.72 5.49 -7.60
N SER A 15 -3.82 6.78 -7.95
CA SER A 15 -3.80 7.24 -9.34
C SER A 15 -2.42 7.08 -10.00
N LEU A 16 -1.32 7.26 -9.25
CA LEU A 16 0.04 7.03 -9.75
C LEU A 16 0.30 5.53 -9.98
N ILE A 17 -0.16 4.67 -9.07
CA ILE A 17 -0.09 3.21 -9.24
C ILE A 17 -0.93 2.78 -10.46
N VAL A 18 -2.14 3.33 -10.65
CA VAL A 18 -2.95 3.09 -11.86
C VAL A 18 -2.19 3.46 -13.12
N ASN A 19 -1.61 4.68 -13.16
CA ASN A 19 -0.86 5.15 -14.32
C ASN A 19 0.32 4.25 -14.65
N GLU A 20 1.07 3.83 -13.63
CA GLU A 20 2.21 2.94 -13.79
C GLU A 20 1.79 1.55 -14.30
N LEU A 21 0.73 0.95 -13.74
CA LEU A 21 0.16 -0.32 -14.19
C LEU A 21 -0.32 -0.25 -15.64
N VAL A 22 -1.08 0.80 -16.00
CA VAL A 22 -1.59 1.00 -17.37
C VAL A 22 -0.44 1.17 -18.35
N SER A 23 0.61 1.93 -18.01
CA SER A 23 1.78 2.15 -18.86
C SER A 23 2.56 0.85 -19.14
N ARG A 24 2.51 -0.11 -18.19
CA ARG A 24 3.13 -1.45 -18.34
C ARG A 24 2.19 -2.49 -18.97
N GLY A 25 1.00 -2.08 -19.43
CA GLY A 25 0.10 -2.95 -20.19
C GLY A 25 -0.75 -3.89 -19.34
N TYR A 26 -1.00 -3.58 -18.05
CA TYR A 26 -1.95 -4.33 -17.23
C TYR A 26 -3.41 -4.03 -17.60
N ASP A 27 -4.30 -5.00 -17.37
CA ASP A 27 -5.75 -4.80 -17.41
C ASP A 27 -6.22 -4.28 -16.05
N VAL A 28 -6.38 -2.95 -15.93
CA VAL A 28 -6.62 -2.26 -14.66
C VAL A 28 -8.08 -1.88 -14.51
N THR A 29 -8.70 -2.28 -13.40
CA THR A 29 -9.98 -1.80 -12.93
C THR A 29 -9.76 -0.88 -11.72
N GLY A 30 -10.26 0.34 -11.77
CA GLY A 30 -10.29 1.25 -10.62
C GLY A 30 -11.49 1.00 -9.72
N LEU A 31 -11.36 1.27 -8.43
CA LEU A 31 -12.46 1.26 -7.47
C LEU A 31 -12.37 2.46 -6.52
N GLY A 32 -13.50 3.11 -6.29
CA GLY A 32 -13.66 4.20 -5.34
C GLY A 32 -15.11 4.62 -5.18
N GLN A 33 -15.39 5.48 -4.21
CA GLN A 33 -16.77 5.92 -3.91
C GLN A 33 -17.24 7.11 -4.78
N SER A 34 -16.31 7.91 -5.30
CA SER A 34 -16.60 9.01 -6.21
C SER A 34 -16.51 8.58 -7.66
N GLU A 35 -16.93 9.43 -8.58
CA GLU A 35 -16.76 9.24 -10.03
C GLU A 35 -15.28 8.99 -10.39
N ASN A 36 -15.06 8.24 -11.48
CA ASN A 36 -13.73 7.92 -11.98
C ASN A 36 -12.95 9.20 -12.36
N LYS A 37 -11.77 9.38 -11.78
CA LYS A 37 -10.83 10.47 -12.08
C LYS A 37 -9.53 9.96 -12.73
N THR A 38 -9.47 8.68 -13.06
CA THR A 38 -8.29 8.03 -13.64
C THR A 38 -8.51 7.70 -15.12
N ASN A 39 -7.49 7.21 -15.79
CA ASN A 39 -7.52 6.79 -17.19
C ASN A 39 -7.88 5.31 -17.40
N VAL A 40 -8.38 4.61 -16.37
CA VAL A 40 -8.79 3.21 -16.50
C VAL A 40 -10.03 3.06 -17.39
N LYS A 41 -10.08 1.96 -18.15
CA LYS A 41 -11.23 1.62 -18.98
C LYS A 41 -12.40 1.05 -18.19
N GLN A 42 -12.12 0.44 -17.04
CA GLN A 42 -13.12 -0.17 -16.15
C GLN A 42 -13.04 0.47 -14.78
N TYR A 43 -14.19 0.84 -14.24
CA TYR A 43 -14.28 1.47 -12.92
C TYR A 43 -15.51 0.97 -12.17
N ILE A 44 -15.33 0.67 -10.89
CA ILE A 44 -16.39 0.25 -9.98
C ILE A 44 -16.61 1.36 -8.96
N GLN A 45 -17.77 2.01 -9.03
CA GLN A 45 -18.13 3.07 -8.09
C GLN A 45 -18.89 2.48 -6.91
N LYS A 46 -18.15 2.09 -5.86
CA LYS A 46 -18.72 1.62 -4.59
C LYS A 46 -17.70 1.64 -3.46
N SER A 47 -18.16 1.42 -2.24
CA SER A 47 -17.27 1.24 -1.09
C SER A 47 -16.50 -0.08 -1.20
N VAL A 48 -15.25 -0.11 -0.71
CA VAL A 48 -14.47 -1.35 -0.57
C VAL A 48 -15.21 -2.37 0.31
N PHE A 49 -15.97 -1.90 1.30
CA PHE A 49 -16.72 -2.75 2.23
C PHE A 49 -18.00 -3.38 1.64
N ASP A 50 -18.39 -2.96 0.43
CA ASP A 50 -19.51 -3.56 -0.31
C ASP A 50 -19.04 -4.64 -1.32
N LEU A 51 -17.74 -4.88 -1.43
CA LEU A 51 -17.19 -5.93 -2.28
C LEU A 51 -17.51 -7.31 -1.73
N ILE A 52 -17.76 -8.26 -2.62
CA ILE A 52 -17.89 -9.67 -2.27
C ILE A 52 -16.74 -10.49 -2.85
N LYS A 53 -16.54 -11.70 -2.33
CA LYS A 53 -15.42 -12.57 -2.71
C LYS A 53 -15.35 -12.82 -4.23
N GLU A 54 -16.47 -13.07 -4.86
CA GLU A 54 -16.59 -13.37 -6.29
C GLU A 54 -16.15 -12.19 -7.17
N GLU A 55 -16.33 -10.97 -6.68
CA GLU A 55 -15.90 -9.76 -7.39
C GLU A 55 -14.40 -9.54 -7.34
N VAL A 56 -13.73 -9.90 -6.26
CA VAL A 56 -12.29 -9.66 -6.06
C VAL A 56 -11.43 -10.85 -6.46
N ALA A 57 -11.92 -12.09 -6.31
CA ALA A 57 -11.16 -13.30 -6.61
C ALA A 57 -10.92 -13.54 -8.11
N LYS A 58 -11.56 -12.76 -9.00
CA LYS A 58 -11.35 -12.81 -10.46
C LYS A 58 -10.13 -12.04 -10.94
N TYR A 59 -9.48 -11.25 -10.05
CA TYR A 59 -8.26 -10.52 -10.36
C TYR A 59 -7.02 -11.34 -9.95
N ASP A 60 -5.92 -11.11 -10.65
CA ASP A 60 -4.62 -11.68 -10.27
C ASP A 60 -4.04 -10.95 -9.05
N VAL A 61 -4.28 -9.63 -9.00
CA VAL A 61 -3.82 -8.76 -7.92
C VAL A 61 -4.93 -7.79 -7.52
N VAL A 62 -5.10 -7.59 -6.21
CA VAL A 62 -5.86 -6.50 -5.63
C VAL A 62 -4.87 -5.56 -4.92
N VAL A 63 -4.87 -4.31 -5.33
CA VAL A 63 -4.11 -3.23 -4.70
C VAL A 63 -5.02 -2.52 -3.72
N ASP A 64 -4.58 -2.38 -2.46
CA ASP A 64 -5.21 -1.50 -1.49
C ASP A 64 -4.39 -0.21 -1.36
N ALA A 65 -4.88 0.85 -1.98
CA ALA A 65 -4.36 2.21 -1.90
C ALA A 65 -5.38 3.16 -1.24
N LEU A 66 -6.19 2.63 -0.30
CA LEU A 66 -7.16 3.44 0.44
C LEU A 66 -6.43 4.44 1.34
N GLY A 67 -6.70 5.74 1.13
CA GLY A 67 -6.27 6.82 2.02
C GLY A 67 -7.45 7.36 2.84
N ALA A 68 -7.17 7.80 4.07
CA ALA A 68 -8.12 8.46 4.95
C ALA A 68 -7.39 9.48 5.83
N TRP A 69 -8.03 10.65 6.05
CA TRP A 69 -7.35 11.80 6.63
C TRP A 69 -8.12 12.46 7.77
N THR A 70 -9.33 11.98 8.09
CA THR A 70 -10.11 12.45 9.24
C THR A 70 -10.18 11.39 10.32
N ILE A 71 -10.37 11.78 11.57
CA ILE A 71 -10.42 10.86 12.72
C ILE A 71 -11.48 9.77 12.50
N GLU A 72 -12.62 10.11 11.88
CA GLU A 72 -13.72 9.19 11.60
C GLU A 72 -13.37 8.18 10.51
N THR A 73 -12.55 8.57 9.53
CA THR A 73 -12.23 7.73 8.35
C THR A 73 -10.90 6.97 8.48
N ILE A 74 -9.95 7.43 9.28
CA ILE A 74 -8.65 6.77 9.50
C ILE A 74 -8.79 5.27 9.85
N PRO A 75 -9.74 4.84 10.70
CA PRO A 75 -9.91 3.41 10.99
C PRO A 75 -10.20 2.54 9.75
N ASN A 76 -10.74 3.14 8.67
CA ASN A 76 -11.05 2.42 7.44
C ASN A 76 -9.82 1.88 6.72
N ILE A 77 -8.64 2.46 6.93
CA ILE A 77 -7.38 1.97 6.35
C ILE A 77 -7.11 0.53 6.82
N GLY A 78 -6.97 0.33 8.12
CA GLY A 78 -6.74 -1.01 8.67
C GLY A 78 -7.93 -1.95 8.46
N ASN A 79 -9.16 -1.42 8.53
CA ASN A 79 -10.37 -2.20 8.31
C ASN A 79 -10.48 -2.69 6.85
N ALA A 80 -10.06 -1.90 5.84
CA ALA A 80 -10.05 -2.32 4.44
C ALA A 80 -9.03 -3.43 4.20
N ILE A 81 -7.82 -3.32 4.76
CA ILE A 81 -6.80 -4.38 4.68
C ILE A 81 -7.36 -5.70 5.24
N ILE A 82 -8.00 -5.64 6.43
CA ILE A 82 -8.60 -6.81 7.08
C ILE A 82 -9.75 -7.37 6.24
N TYR A 83 -10.61 -6.50 5.73
CA TYR A 83 -11.76 -6.90 4.92
C TYR A 83 -11.34 -7.59 3.64
N LEU A 84 -10.46 -6.95 2.84
CA LEU A 84 -9.91 -7.53 1.62
C LEU A 84 -9.14 -8.82 1.90
N GLY A 85 -8.35 -8.85 2.95
CA GLY A 85 -7.62 -10.04 3.36
C GLY A 85 -8.55 -11.22 3.68
N LYS A 86 -9.69 -10.98 4.34
CA LYS A 86 -10.71 -12.02 4.59
C LYS A 86 -11.36 -12.52 3.31
N LEU A 87 -11.72 -11.61 2.38
CA LEU A 87 -12.30 -11.99 1.10
C LEU A 87 -11.33 -12.83 0.24
N LEU A 88 -10.04 -12.49 0.27
CA LEU A 88 -9.00 -13.10 -0.56
C LEU A 88 -8.36 -14.35 0.08
N SER A 89 -8.58 -14.60 1.36
CA SER A 89 -8.09 -15.81 2.03
C SER A 89 -8.55 -17.07 1.30
N GLY A 90 -7.58 -17.97 1.03
CA GLY A 90 -7.82 -19.23 0.30
C GLY A 90 -8.04 -19.05 -1.20
N THR A 91 -7.75 -17.88 -1.77
CA THR A 91 -7.74 -17.64 -3.22
C THR A 91 -6.31 -17.53 -3.75
N ASN A 92 -6.15 -17.53 -5.07
CA ASN A 92 -4.86 -17.28 -5.72
C ASN A 92 -4.57 -15.79 -5.90
N THR A 93 -5.55 -14.91 -5.66
CA THR A 93 -5.41 -13.45 -5.79
C THR A 93 -4.45 -12.92 -4.73
N ARG A 94 -3.51 -12.09 -5.15
CA ARG A 94 -2.56 -11.43 -4.25
C ARG A 94 -3.07 -10.07 -3.81
N LEU A 95 -3.00 -9.77 -2.52
CA LEU A 95 -3.25 -8.46 -1.95
C LEU A 95 -1.93 -7.69 -1.81
N VAL A 96 -1.82 -6.53 -2.47
CA VAL A 96 -0.65 -5.65 -2.33
C VAL A 96 -1.12 -4.33 -1.73
N VAL A 97 -0.51 -3.93 -0.61
CA VAL A 97 -1.01 -2.85 0.24
C VAL A 97 -0.04 -1.67 0.24
N VAL A 98 -0.57 -0.47 -0.02
CA VAL A 98 0.12 0.79 0.29
C VAL A 98 0.14 0.94 1.80
N GLY A 99 1.30 0.73 2.38
CA GLY A 99 1.49 0.70 3.82
C GLY A 99 1.79 2.05 4.45
N GLY A 100 2.16 2.00 5.73
CA GLY A 100 2.65 3.15 6.49
C GLY A 100 4.07 2.91 7.03
N ALA A 101 4.78 3.98 7.35
CA ALA A 101 6.15 3.94 7.89
C ALA A 101 6.19 3.78 9.42
N GLY A 102 5.12 4.19 10.13
CA GLY A 102 5.14 4.30 11.60
C GLY A 102 5.55 3.03 12.35
N SER A 103 5.22 1.86 11.81
CA SER A 103 5.55 0.56 12.40
C SER A 103 6.89 -0.04 11.92
N LEU A 104 7.72 0.71 11.17
CA LEU A 104 9.09 0.29 10.84
C LEU A 104 9.97 0.35 12.09
N PHE A 105 10.82 -0.64 12.27
CA PHE A 105 11.74 -0.67 13.41
C PHE A 105 12.93 0.28 13.18
N VAL A 106 13.35 0.93 14.26
CA VAL A 106 14.49 1.88 14.26
C VAL A 106 15.74 1.30 14.93
N ASN A 107 15.64 0.06 15.44
CA ASN A 107 16.75 -0.64 16.08
C ASN A 107 16.87 -2.08 15.56
N ASP A 108 18.05 -2.68 15.67
CA ASP A 108 18.35 -4.02 15.14
C ASP A 108 17.59 -5.12 15.88
N GLU A 109 17.31 -4.92 17.18
CA GLU A 109 16.54 -5.85 18.01
C GLU A 109 15.05 -5.89 17.65
N GLN A 110 14.59 -4.98 16.77
CA GLN A 110 13.20 -4.87 16.32
C GLN A 110 12.20 -4.74 17.48
N THR A 111 12.52 -3.90 18.45
CA THR A 111 11.70 -3.64 19.64
C THR A 111 11.12 -2.22 19.68
N VAL A 112 11.72 -1.28 18.93
CA VAL A 112 11.31 0.12 18.90
C VAL A 112 10.89 0.50 17.48
N THR A 113 9.69 1.05 17.32
CA THR A 113 9.17 1.50 16.03
C THR A 113 9.24 3.02 15.88
N VAL A 114 9.13 3.52 14.65
CA VAL A 114 9.12 4.96 14.35
C VAL A 114 8.07 5.71 15.17
N ASP A 115 6.86 5.16 15.31
CA ASP A 115 5.74 5.79 16.03
C ASP A 115 5.88 5.77 17.56
N MET A 116 6.86 5.04 18.10
CA MET A 116 7.26 5.08 19.51
C MET A 116 8.27 6.21 19.79
N GLY A 117 8.83 6.84 18.76
CA GLY A 117 9.80 7.90 18.90
C GLY A 117 9.20 9.15 19.57
N PRO A 118 10.00 9.91 20.36
CA PRO A 118 9.53 11.09 21.07
C PRO A 118 9.07 12.23 20.13
N ASP A 119 9.61 12.26 18.92
CA ASP A 119 9.30 13.28 17.93
C ASP A 119 8.16 12.87 16.97
N PHE A 120 7.54 11.71 17.19
CA PHE A 120 6.43 11.28 16.34
C PHE A 120 5.16 12.09 16.67
N PRO A 121 4.57 12.80 15.67
CA PRO A 121 3.43 13.69 15.93
C PRO A 121 2.22 12.92 16.46
N ASP A 122 1.58 13.42 17.52
CA ASP A 122 0.40 12.79 18.12
C ASP A 122 -0.76 12.66 17.13
N ASP A 123 -0.94 13.64 16.25
CA ASP A 123 -1.98 13.62 15.21
C ASP A 123 -1.82 12.46 14.20
N TRP A 124 -0.62 11.90 14.09
CA TRP A 124 -0.33 10.78 13.18
C TRP A 124 -0.44 9.41 13.85
N LYS A 125 -0.53 9.36 15.19
CA LYS A 125 -0.66 8.10 15.94
C LYS A 125 -1.90 7.28 15.54
N PRO A 126 -3.09 7.89 15.35
CA PRO A 126 -4.26 7.14 14.87
C PRO A 126 -4.03 6.49 13.50
N LEU A 127 -3.36 7.21 12.58
CA LEU A 127 -3.04 6.72 11.25
C LEU A 127 -2.05 5.54 11.33
N SER A 128 -0.95 5.70 12.09
CA SER A 128 0.02 4.63 12.31
C SER A 128 -0.62 3.39 12.94
N SER A 129 -1.44 3.58 13.97
CA SER A 129 -2.18 2.50 14.63
C SER A 129 -3.10 1.75 13.67
N SER A 130 -3.82 2.46 12.78
CA SER A 130 -4.70 1.86 11.79
C SER A 130 -3.94 0.99 10.80
N HIS A 131 -2.82 1.50 10.25
CA HIS A 131 -1.92 0.73 9.39
C HIS A 131 -1.33 -0.49 10.12
N GLY A 132 -0.86 -0.32 11.37
CA GLY A 132 -0.31 -1.39 12.20
C GLY A 132 -1.29 -2.52 12.46
N LYS A 133 -2.58 -2.19 12.70
CA LYS A 133 -3.66 -3.17 12.85
C LYS A 133 -3.83 -4.02 11.59
N GLY A 134 -3.82 -3.39 10.41
CA GLY A 134 -3.90 -4.09 9.14
C GLY A 134 -2.70 -5.01 8.90
N LEU A 135 -1.48 -4.52 9.14
CA LEU A 135 -0.25 -5.31 9.00
C LEU A 135 -0.22 -6.51 9.95
N THR A 136 -0.64 -6.32 11.21
CA THR A 136 -0.72 -7.41 12.19
C THR A 136 -1.67 -8.52 11.70
N PHE A 137 -2.84 -8.16 11.17
CA PHE A 137 -3.74 -9.13 10.57
C PHE A 137 -3.10 -9.90 9.42
N LEU A 138 -2.41 -9.21 8.49
CA LEU A 138 -1.72 -9.86 7.37
C LEU A 138 -0.67 -10.87 7.86
N LYS A 139 0.16 -10.50 8.83
CA LYS A 139 1.20 -11.37 9.41
C LYS A 139 0.62 -12.63 10.08
N GLN A 140 -0.59 -12.55 10.62
CA GLN A 140 -1.28 -13.67 11.28
C GLN A 140 -2.07 -14.55 10.31
N THR A 141 -2.23 -14.14 9.03
CA THR A 141 -3.06 -14.84 8.06
C THR A 141 -2.20 -15.73 7.14
N SER A 142 -2.19 -17.04 7.38
CA SER A 142 -1.33 -18.00 6.67
C SER A 142 -1.78 -18.34 5.24
N ASN A 143 -3.10 -18.29 4.97
CA ASN A 143 -3.71 -18.70 3.70
C ASN A 143 -4.02 -17.53 2.76
N LEU A 144 -3.31 -16.42 2.89
CA LEU A 144 -3.41 -15.23 2.05
C LEU A 144 -2.08 -14.96 1.36
N ASN A 145 -2.10 -14.64 0.07
CA ASN A 145 -0.96 -14.07 -0.64
C ASN A 145 -0.98 -12.55 -0.47
N TRP A 146 0.04 -11.97 0.13
CA TRP A 146 0.07 -10.53 0.37
C TRP A 146 1.48 -9.96 0.34
N THR A 147 1.57 -8.67 0.05
CA THR A 147 2.77 -7.85 0.29
C THR A 147 2.33 -6.51 0.84
N TYR A 148 2.99 -6.06 1.89
CA TYR A 148 2.78 -4.76 2.50
C TYR A 148 3.99 -3.88 2.22
N ILE A 149 3.80 -2.75 1.55
CA ILE A 149 4.90 -1.86 1.12
C ILE A 149 4.86 -0.60 1.95
N SER A 150 5.78 -0.48 2.91
CA SER A 150 5.95 0.72 3.73
C SER A 150 6.69 1.79 2.94
N PRO A 151 6.16 3.01 2.80
CA PRO A 151 6.91 4.14 2.27
C PRO A 151 7.99 4.59 3.27
N ALA A 152 8.83 5.53 2.86
CA ALA A 152 9.68 6.31 3.76
C ALA A 152 8.84 7.18 4.70
N CYS A 153 9.45 7.64 5.82
CA CYS A 153 8.77 8.53 6.78
C CYS A 153 8.33 9.84 6.13
N ASN A 154 9.18 10.43 5.30
CA ASN A 154 8.84 11.57 4.48
C ASN A 154 8.35 11.11 3.11
N PHE A 155 7.05 10.94 2.98
CA PHE A 155 6.38 10.49 1.76
C PHE A 155 5.86 11.70 0.98
N VAL A 156 6.57 12.11 -0.09
CA VAL A 156 6.42 13.40 -0.77
C VAL A 156 5.47 13.28 -1.95
N SER A 157 4.25 13.84 -1.82
CA SER A 157 3.16 13.64 -2.79
C SER A 157 3.42 14.28 -4.17
N ASP A 158 4.18 15.34 -4.23
CA ASP A 158 4.55 16.11 -5.44
C ASP A 158 6.06 16.06 -5.71
N GLY A 159 6.74 15.07 -5.13
CA GLY A 159 8.17 14.84 -5.34
C GLY A 159 8.48 14.37 -6.77
N VAL A 160 9.73 14.64 -7.18
CA VAL A 160 10.21 14.32 -8.53
C VAL A 160 10.26 12.80 -8.74
N ARG A 161 9.85 12.37 -9.95
CA ARG A 161 10.05 11.00 -10.44
C ARG A 161 11.49 10.83 -10.91
N THR A 162 12.31 10.12 -10.15
CA THR A 162 13.72 9.83 -10.48
C THR A 162 13.90 8.49 -11.18
N GLY A 163 12.95 7.57 -10.99
CA GLY A 163 13.03 6.19 -11.47
C GLY A 163 13.96 5.30 -10.64
N SER A 164 14.34 5.76 -9.44
CA SER A 164 15.37 5.10 -8.64
C SER A 164 14.97 5.03 -7.17
N TYR A 165 15.07 3.83 -6.59
CA TYR A 165 14.72 3.59 -5.19
C TYR A 165 15.60 2.49 -4.59
N LYS A 166 15.56 2.35 -3.26
CA LYS A 166 16.22 1.32 -2.48
C LYS A 166 15.17 0.58 -1.66
N LEU A 167 15.30 -0.74 -1.55
CA LEU A 167 14.41 -1.60 -0.76
C LEU A 167 15.06 -1.98 0.58
N GLY A 168 14.22 -2.03 1.60
CA GLY A 168 14.47 -2.66 2.89
C GLY A 168 13.33 -3.59 3.28
N PHE A 169 13.31 -4.01 4.53
CA PHE A 169 12.29 -4.93 5.06
C PHE A 169 11.58 -4.32 6.29
N GLU A 170 11.73 -4.96 7.43
CA GLU A 170 11.05 -4.56 8.67
C GLU A 170 11.64 -3.29 9.30
N ASN A 171 12.89 -2.96 8.98
CA ASN A 171 13.57 -1.79 9.55
C ASN A 171 13.42 -0.55 8.68
N LEU A 172 13.41 0.60 9.33
CA LEU A 172 13.59 1.89 8.68
C LEU A 172 14.91 1.93 7.94
N ILE A 173 14.89 2.34 6.70
CA ILE A 173 16.10 2.53 5.89
C ILE A 173 16.25 4.00 5.50
N LEU A 174 17.49 4.41 5.28
CA LEU A 174 17.86 5.76 4.87
C LEU A 174 18.48 5.75 3.47
N ASN A 175 18.32 6.83 2.75
CA ASN A 175 18.97 7.07 1.46
C ASN A 175 20.46 7.43 1.63
N SER A 176 21.12 7.79 0.54
CA SER A 176 22.54 8.20 0.56
C SER A 176 22.82 9.51 1.30
N GLN A 177 21.78 10.32 1.54
CA GLN A 177 21.86 11.57 2.32
C GLN A 177 21.54 11.37 3.81
N GLY A 178 21.24 10.15 4.24
CA GLY A 178 20.85 9.86 5.62
C GLY A 178 19.38 10.19 5.93
N GLU A 179 18.52 10.26 4.92
CA GLU A 179 17.11 10.63 5.06
C GLU A 179 16.19 9.45 4.74
N SER A 180 15.07 9.34 5.45
CA SER A 180 13.96 8.47 5.08
C SER A 180 12.94 9.28 4.27
N THR A 181 13.16 9.38 2.96
CA THR A 181 12.31 10.14 2.03
C THR A 181 12.08 9.36 0.72
N ILE A 182 10.89 9.51 0.13
CA ILE A 182 10.56 9.01 -1.21
C ILE A 182 9.42 9.82 -1.82
N SER A 183 9.47 10.06 -3.14
CA SER A 183 8.34 10.62 -3.86
C SER A 183 7.24 9.57 -4.07
N TYR A 184 5.99 10.00 -4.16
CA TYR A 184 4.87 9.14 -4.58
C TYR A 184 5.16 8.49 -5.93
N ALA A 185 5.76 9.25 -6.86
CA ALA A 185 6.07 8.76 -8.20
C ALA A 185 7.09 7.61 -8.21
N ASP A 186 8.16 7.69 -7.41
CA ASP A 186 9.14 6.60 -7.30
C ASP A 186 8.61 5.43 -6.47
N TYR A 187 7.78 5.71 -5.45
CA TYR A 187 7.09 4.67 -4.71
C TYR A 187 6.14 3.86 -5.61
N ALA A 188 5.37 4.51 -6.50
CA ALA A 188 4.51 3.82 -7.46
C ALA A 188 5.31 2.90 -8.40
N ILE A 189 6.53 3.31 -8.82
CA ILE A 189 7.44 2.44 -9.59
C ILE A 189 7.81 1.20 -8.79
N ALA A 190 8.31 1.39 -7.55
CA ALA A 190 8.71 0.29 -6.68
C ALA A 190 7.53 -0.66 -6.39
N PHE A 191 6.34 -0.10 -6.19
CA PHE A 191 5.11 -0.84 -5.94
C PHE A 191 4.75 -1.75 -7.12
N VAL A 192 4.79 -1.22 -8.35
CA VAL A 192 4.47 -2.00 -9.55
C VAL A 192 5.60 -2.97 -9.91
N ASP A 193 6.87 -2.63 -9.66
CA ASP A 193 7.99 -3.56 -9.79
C ASP A 193 7.78 -4.82 -8.92
N GLU A 194 7.23 -4.67 -7.70
CA GLU A 194 6.92 -5.82 -6.85
C GLU A 194 5.71 -6.61 -7.36
N ILE A 195 4.73 -5.96 -8.01
CA ILE A 195 3.62 -6.67 -8.69
C ILE A 195 4.16 -7.50 -9.87
N ASP A 196 5.12 -6.97 -10.65
CA ASP A 196 5.76 -7.67 -11.76
C ASP A 196 6.58 -8.87 -11.29
N ASN A 197 7.46 -8.63 -10.32
CA ASN A 197 8.47 -9.59 -9.87
C ASN A 197 7.90 -10.65 -8.92
N ASN A 198 6.84 -10.32 -8.16
CA ASN A 198 6.21 -11.20 -7.16
C ASN A 198 7.24 -11.85 -6.20
N LYS A 199 8.19 -11.05 -5.73
CA LYS A 199 9.34 -11.56 -4.98
C LYS A 199 9.09 -11.67 -3.48
N TYR A 200 8.27 -10.76 -2.93
CA TYR A 200 8.11 -10.59 -1.48
C TYR A 200 6.71 -10.99 -1.00
N ASN A 201 6.28 -12.21 -1.36
CA ASN A 201 4.99 -12.73 -0.91
C ASN A 201 5.03 -13.05 0.61
N LYS A 202 3.96 -12.68 1.31
CA LYS A 202 3.80 -12.78 2.78
C LYS A 202 4.87 -12.01 3.56
N GLN A 203 5.28 -10.85 3.02
CA GLN A 203 6.30 -10.01 3.62
C GLN A 203 5.92 -8.53 3.60
N ARG A 204 6.48 -7.79 4.57
CA ARG A 204 6.63 -6.35 4.47
C ARG A 204 7.95 -6.02 3.80
N ILE A 205 7.92 -5.04 2.92
CA ILE A 205 9.11 -4.35 2.42
C ILE A 205 8.99 -2.85 2.71
N SER A 206 10.11 -2.16 2.84
CA SER A 206 10.19 -0.71 2.94
C SER A 206 10.89 -0.12 1.72
N VAL A 207 10.52 1.11 1.35
CA VAL A 207 11.04 1.78 0.15
C VAL A 207 11.51 3.18 0.50
N VAL A 208 12.72 3.55 0.03
CA VAL A 208 13.29 4.88 0.18
C VAL A 208 13.93 5.30 -1.15
N SER A 209 14.07 6.60 -1.41
CA SER A 209 14.85 7.13 -2.53
C SER A 209 16.31 6.61 -2.47
N LYS A 210 16.99 6.61 -3.59
CA LYS A 210 18.35 6.08 -3.69
C LYS A 210 19.39 7.10 -3.25
#